data_c54fbe48ccd83d01e3ba08933438bdfc
#
_entry.id   c54fbe48ccd83d01e3ba08933438bdfc
#
_cell.length_a   1.000
_cell.length_b   1.000
_cell.length_c   1.000
_cell.angle_alpha   90.00
_cell.angle_beta   90.00
_cell.angle_gamma   90.00
#
_symmetry.space_group_name_H-M   'P 1'
#
loop_
_entity.id
_entity.type
_entity.pdbx_description
1 polymer ?
#
loop_
_entity_poly.entity_id
_entity_poly.type
_entity_poly.pdbx_seq_one_letter_code
_entity_poly.pdbx_strand_id
1 'polypeptide(L)'
;MPPDEGMAQRRRLMVEEQLRARDIVDERVLRAMERVPRELFVPEGQRRRAFDDAALPIGAGQTISQPYMVARICEALSLNGDDRVLDVGTGSGYQAAVLAELADEVFTIERIPELAEQARANLVEAGYERVEVRVGDGTLGLPERAPFDGIAVGAAAPEFPQSLYEQLKPSGRLVVPVGGPRGQRLEQIVRSPEGPAVIRSVPCRFVPLVGEEGF
;
A
#
# COMPACT_ATOMS: atom_id res chain seq x y z
N MET A 1 -10.84 20.93 12.98
CA MET A 1 -11.03 20.40 14.36
C MET A 1 -9.74 19.69 14.73
N PRO A 2 -9.24 19.82 15.97
CA PRO A 2 -8.11 18.99 16.38
C PRO A 2 -8.47 17.52 16.20
N PRO A 3 -7.50 16.64 15.84
CA PRO A 3 -7.76 15.21 15.74
C PRO A 3 -8.40 14.77 17.07
N ASP A 4 -9.49 14.00 16.95
CA ASP A 4 -10.18 13.45 18.13
C ASP A 4 -9.18 12.62 18.93
N GLU A 5 -8.86 13.04 20.17
CA GLU A 5 -7.91 12.35 21.05
C GLU A 5 -8.23 10.86 21.19
N GLY A 6 -9.54 10.54 21.14
CA GLY A 6 -10.01 9.14 21.14
C GLY A 6 -9.54 8.35 19.91
N MET A 7 -9.53 8.95 18.70
CA MET A 7 -9.05 8.29 17.49
C MET A 7 -7.52 8.11 17.52
N ALA A 8 -6.78 9.11 17.98
CA ALA A 8 -5.32 9.00 18.13
C ALA A 8 -4.92 7.90 19.11
N GLN A 9 -5.65 7.76 20.24
CA GLN A 9 -5.41 6.68 21.20
C GLN A 9 -5.70 5.30 20.59
N ARG A 10 -6.82 5.15 19.86
CA ARG A 10 -7.17 3.88 19.20
C ARG A 10 -6.15 3.51 18.13
N ARG A 11 -5.61 4.48 17.41
CA ARG A 11 -4.55 4.27 16.41
C ARG A 11 -3.27 3.75 17.07
N ARG A 12 -2.86 4.33 18.22
CA ARG A 12 -1.74 3.82 19.03
C ARG A 12 -1.97 2.38 19.48
N LEU A 13 -3.17 2.06 19.99
CA LEU A 13 -3.50 0.68 20.40
C LEU A 13 -3.43 -0.29 19.21
N MET A 14 -3.93 0.09 18.03
CA MET A 14 -3.80 -0.70 16.81
C MET A 14 -2.31 -1.01 16.50
N VAL A 15 -1.43 -0.01 16.60
CA VAL A 15 0.01 -0.20 16.35
C VAL A 15 0.62 -1.16 17.37
N GLU A 16 0.36 -0.96 18.66
CA GLU A 16 0.94 -1.82 19.72
C GLU A 16 0.40 -3.26 19.69
N GLU A 17 -0.92 -3.42 19.59
CA GLU A 17 -1.56 -4.74 19.78
C GLU A 17 -1.60 -5.57 18.48
N GLN A 18 -1.67 -4.91 17.29
CA GLN A 18 -1.86 -5.63 16.03
C GLN A 18 -0.60 -5.66 15.17
N LEU A 19 0.34 -4.71 15.34
CA LEU A 19 1.54 -4.63 14.52
C LEU A 19 2.78 -5.06 15.31
N ARG A 20 3.12 -4.31 16.36
CA ARG A 20 4.30 -4.58 17.21
C ARG A 20 4.22 -5.93 17.93
N ALA A 21 3.05 -6.27 18.47
CA ALA A 21 2.84 -7.55 19.15
C ALA A 21 2.91 -8.78 18.22
N ARG A 22 2.94 -8.57 16.91
CA ARG A 22 3.13 -9.64 15.90
C ARG A 22 4.61 -9.70 15.49
N ASP A 23 4.93 -9.20 14.28
CA ASP A 23 6.28 -9.30 13.72
C ASP A 23 6.68 -8.07 12.90
N ILE A 24 6.01 -6.94 13.08
CA ILE A 24 6.43 -5.65 12.52
C ILE A 24 7.45 -5.02 13.47
N VAL A 25 8.69 -4.88 13.01
CA VAL A 25 9.82 -4.43 13.84
C VAL A 25 10.45 -3.12 13.36
N ASP A 26 10.16 -2.66 12.13
CA ASP A 26 10.65 -1.37 11.66
C ASP A 26 9.92 -0.22 12.37
N GLU A 27 10.63 0.48 13.26
CA GLU A 27 10.11 1.61 14.02
C GLU A 27 9.64 2.78 13.16
N ARG A 28 10.16 2.92 11.93
CA ARG A 28 9.72 3.97 10.99
C ARG A 28 8.32 3.62 10.45
N VAL A 29 8.10 2.33 10.11
CA VAL A 29 6.80 1.83 9.68
C VAL A 29 5.77 1.97 10.81
N LEU A 30 6.12 1.56 12.04
CA LEU A 30 5.22 1.69 13.20
C LEU A 30 4.84 3.15 13.46
N ARG A 31 5.80 4.08 13.41
CA ARG A 31 5.53 5.53 13.53
C ARG A 31 4.67 6.07 12.39
N ALA A 32 4.91 5.64 11.13
CA ALA A 32 4.10 6.03 9.99
C ALA A 32 2.64 5.58 10.17
N MET A 33 2.43 4.31 10.58
CA MET A 33 1.09 3.75 10.86
C MET A 33 0.39 4.46 12.03
N GLU A 34 1.13 4.95 13.02
CA GLU A 34 0.59 5.74 14.12
C GLU A 34 0.24 7.17 13.69
N ARG A 35 1.03 7.79 12.80
CA ARG A 35 0.86 9.18 12.36
C ARG A 35 -0.31 9.33 11.39
N VAL A 36 -0.42 8.46 10.38
CA VAL A 36 -1.44 8.55 9.33
C VAL A 36 -2.84 8.32 9.91
N PRO A 37 -3.79 9.28 9.76
CA PRO A 37 -5.13 9.19 10.33
C PRO A 37 -6.01 8.22 9.52
N ARG A 38 -5.86 6.92 9.74
CA ARG A 38 -6.55 5.85 8.99
C ARG A 38 -8.08 6.03 8.93
N GLU A 39 -8.67 6.62 9.97
CA GLU A 39 -10.10 6.93 10.05
C GLU A 39 -10.60 7.89 8.98
N LEU A 40 -9.71 8.67 8.34
CA LEU A 40 -10.05 9.54 7.20
C LEU A 40 -10.10 8.79 5.87
N PHE A 41 -9.54 7.58 5.81
CA PHE A 41 -9.44 6.76 4.61
C PHE A 41 -10.53 5.67 4.52
N VAL A 42 -11.52 5.71 5.41
CA VAL A 42 -12.69 4.83 5.38
C VAL A 42 -13.97 5.65 5.27
N PRO A 43 -15.06 5.11 4.68
CA PRO A 43 -16.35 5.76 4.67
C PRO A 43 -16.80 6.13 6.10
N GLU A 44 -17.53 7.23 6.25
CA GLU A 44 -17.98 7.75 7.55
C GLU A 44 -18.65 6.66 8.42
N GLY A 45 -19.50 5.85 7.83
CA GLY A 45 -20.15 4.72 8.52
C GLY A 45 -19.19 3.62 9.00
N GLN A 46 -17.94 3.61 8.54
CA GLN A 46 -16.90 2.64 8.94
C GLN A 46 -15.87 3.23 9.90
N ARG A 47 -15.88 4.54 10.19
CA ARG A 47 -14.86 5.22 11.03
C ARG A 47 -14.66 4.56 12.40
N ARG A 48 -15.71 4.04 13.02
CA ARG A 48 -15.62 3.31 14.29
C ARG A 48 -14.84 2.00 14.17
N ARG A 49 -14.77 1.43 12.98
CA ARG A 49 -14.10 0.17 12.66
C ARG A 49 -12.73 0.37 11.99
N ALA A 50 -12.31 1.61 11.76
CA ALA A 50 -11.08 1.93 11.04
C ALA A 50 -9.84 1.19 11.57
N PHE A 51 -9.83 0.85 12.86
CA PHE A 51 -8.71 0.19 13.54
C PHE A 51 -8.93 -1.31 13.79
N ASP A 52 -10.01 -1.90 13.25
CA ASP A 52 -10.22 -3.35 13.31
C ASP A 52 -9.09 -4.07 12.53
N ASP A 53 -8.66 -5.23 13.03
CA ASP A 53 -7.66 -6.10 12.37
C ASP A 53 -8.27 -6.83 11.15
N ALA A 54 -8.86 -6.06 10.24
CA ALA A 54 -9.59 -6.56 9.09
C ALA A 54 -9.54 -5.58 7.91
N ALA A 55 -9.79 -6.10 6.70
CA ALA A 55 -10.11 -5.27 5.53
C ALA A 55 -11.53 -4.71 5.67
N LEU A 56 -11.74 -3.45 5.23
CA LEU A 56 -13.04 -2.78 5.29
C LEU A 56 -13.47 -2.29 3.90
N PRO A 57 -14.77 -2.34 3.56
CA PRO A 57 -15.25 -1.88 2.26
C PRO A 57 -15.08 -0.35 2.11
N ILE A 58 -14.65 0.08 0.92
CA ILE A 58 -14.47 1.50 0.55
C ILE A 58 -15.31 1.93 -0.67
N GLY A 59 -16.15 1.05 -1.19
CA GLY A 59 -16.94 1.29 -2.40
C GLY A 59 -16.37 0.55 -3.62
N ALA A 60 -17.11 0.56 -4.72
CA ALA A 60 -16.76 -0.08 -5.99
C ALA A 60 -16.30 -1.56 -5.87
N GLY A 61 -16.77 -2.28 -4.86
CA GLY A 61 -16.34 -3.66 -4.58
C GLY A 61 -14.92 -3.78 -4.02
N GLN A 62 -14.26 -2.66 -3.67
CA GLN A 62 -12.90 -2.62 -3.15
C GLN A 62 -12.86 -2.46 -1.64
N THR A 63 -11.68 -2.71 -1.06
CA THR A 63 -11.46 -2.60 0.40
C THR A 63 -10.17 -1.84 0.72
N ILE A 64 -10.16 -1.12 1.84
CA ILE A 64 -8.90 -0.75 2.48
C ILE A 64 -8.32 -2.00 3.14
N SER A 65 -7.04 -2.27 2.89
CA SER A 65 -6.37 -3.46 3.43
C SER A 65 -6.31 -3.45 4.96
N GLN A 66 -6.27 -4.65 5.56
CA GLN A 66 -6.01 -4.83 6.98
C GLN A 66 -4.74 -4.05 7.41
N PRO A 67 -4.74 -3.37 8.57
CA PRO A 67 -3.58 -2.59 9.03
C PRO A 67 -2.27 -3.37 9.00
N TYR A 68 -2.28 -4.61 9.48
CA TYR A 68 -1.12 -5.48 9.47
C TYR A 68 -0.55 -5.73 8.06
N MET A 69 -1.40 -5.91 7.04
CA MET A 69 -0.94 -6.14 5.67
C MET A 69 -0.29 -4.89 5.07
N VAL A 70 -0.82 -3.69 5.35
CA VAL A 70 -0.20 -2.43 4.93
C VAL A 70 1.19 -2.27 5.58
N ALA A 71 1.29 -2.47 6.89
CA ALA A 71 2.57 -2.41 7.61
C ALA A 71 3.57 -3.43 7.04
N ARG A 72 3.12 -4.64 6.74
CA ARG A 72 3.94 -5.72 6.17
C ARG A 72 4.49 -5.40 4.79
N ILE A 73 3.66 -4.79 3.92
CA ILE A 73 4.10 -4.30 2.60
C ILE A 73 5.15 -3.20 2.78
N CYS A 74 4.88 -2.20 3.60
CA CYS A 74 5.79 -1.07 3.84
C CYS A 74 7.13 -1.55 4.44
N GLU A 75 7.12 -2.46 5.42
CA GLU A 75 8.33 -3.04 6.00
C GLU A 75 9.14 -3.85 4.98
N ALA A 76 8.46 -4.63 4.13
CA ALA A 76 9.11 -5.45 3.10
C ALA A 76 9.80 -4.59 2.01
N LEU A 77 9.31 -3.39 1.74
CA LEU A 77 9.97 -2.45 0.82
C LEU A 77 11.31 -1.95 1.37
N SER A 78 11.48 -1.86 2.69
CA SER A 78 12.70 -1.39 3.38
C SER A 78 13.19 -0.05 2.83
N LEU A 79 12.30 0.93 2.75
CA LEU A 79 12.52 2.24 2.13
C LEU A 79 13.46 3.12 2.95
N ASN A 80 14.09 4.08 2.28
CA ASN A 80 14.81 5.19 2.86
C ASN A 80 14.07 6.51 2.59
N GLY A 81 14.38 7.56 3.35
CA GLY A 81 13.65 8.83 3.28
C GLY A 81 13.76 9.59 1.96
N ASP A 82 14.72 9.25 1.10
CA ASP A 82 14.97 9.84 -0.22
C ASP A 82 14.53 8.95 -1.39
N ASP A 83 13.83 7.85 -1.09
CA ASP A 83 13.37 6.90 -2.09
C ASP A 83 12.16 7.41 -2.89
N ARG A 84 12.04 6.89 -4.12
CA ARG A 84 10.91 7.07 -5.02
C ARG A 84 10.09 5.78 -5.08
N VAL A 85 8.78 5.86 -4.82
CA VAL A 85 7.91 4.70 -4.65
C VAL A 85 6.67 4.79 -5.55
N LEU A 86 6.29 3.65 -6.12
CA LEU A 86 5.00 3.46 -6.78
C LEU A 86 4.09 2.59 -5.90
N ASP A 87 2.87 3.05 -5.67
CA ASP A 87 1.77 2.30 -5.06
C ASP A 87 0.75 1.91 -6.13
N VAL A 88 0.53 0.62 -6.34
CA VAL A 88 -0.40 0.09 -7.34
C VAL A 88 -1.68 -0.38 -6.67
N GLY A 89 -2.80 0.23 -7.06
CA GLY A 89 -4.10 0.02 -6.42
C GLY A 89 -4.32 1.00 -5.28
N THR A 90 -4.44 2.30 -5.62
CA THR A 90 -4.61 3.41 -4.64
C THR A 90 -5.72 3.16 -3.63
N GLY A 91 -6.86 2.63 -4.10
CA GLY A 91 -8.04 2.39 -3.28
C GLY A 91 -8.48 3.65 -2.54
N SER A 92 -8.39 3.64 -1.20
CA SER A 92 -8.70 4.80 -0.36
C SER A 92 -7.58 5.87 -0.30
N GLY A 93 -6.36 5.54 -0.70
CA GLY A 93 -5.15 6.36 -0.53
C GLY A 93 -4.37 6.09 0.76
N TYR A 94 -4.82 5.19 1.63
CA TYR A 94 -4.19 4.96 2.94
C TYR A 94 -2.76 4.43 2.83
N GLN A 95 -2.53 3.41 1.99
CA GLN A 95 -1.18 2.85 1.79
C GLN A 95 -0.23 3.90 1.22
N ALA A 96 -0.69 4.70 0.25
CA ALA A 96 0.09 5.79 -0.32
C ALA A 96 0.45 6.86 0.73
N ALA A 97 -0.47 7.20 1.65
CA ALA A 97 -0.19 8.11 2.77
C ALA A 97 0.87 7.53 3.73
N VAL A 98 0.80 6.23 4.05
CA VAL A 98 1.83 5.57 4.89
C VAL A 98 3.19 5.55 4.18
N LEU A 99 3.22 5.29 2.87
CA LEU A 99 4.45 5.34 2.08
C LEU A 99 5.04 6.75 2.04
N ALA A 100 4.22 7.81 2.03
CA ALA A 100 4.68 9.21 2.07
C ALA A 100 5.33 9.62 3.40
N GLU A 101 5.17 8.85 4.47
CA GLU A 101 5.93 8.98 5.72
C GLU A 101 7.31 8.28 5.66
N LEU A 102 7.55 7.44 4.64
CA LEU A 102 8.72 6.57 4.53
C LEU A 102 9.63 6.93 3.36
N ALA A 103 9.11 7.68 2.36
CA ALA A 103 9.77 8.00 1.10
C ALA A 103 9.58 9.48 0.74
N ASP A 104 10.43 10.02 -0.13
CA ASP A 104 10.35 11.41 -0.61
C ASP A 104 9.26 11.59 -1.69
N GLU A 105 9.28 10.74 -2.71
CA GLU A 105 8.35 10.82 -3.84
C GLU A 105 7.43 9.58 -3.85
N VAL A 106 6.12 9.80 -3.76
CA VAL A 106 5.12 8.74 -3.83
C VAL A 106 4.16 9.01 -4.98
N PHE A 107 4.11 8.06 -5.89
CA PHE A 107 3.15 7.96 -6.98
C PHE A 107 2.20 6.83 -6.69
N THR A 108 0.91 7.01 -7.00
CA THR A 108 -0.06 5.92 -6.86
C THR A 108 -0.98 5.87 -8.07
N ILE A 109 -1.34 4.66 -8.50
CA ILE A 109 -2.17 4.44 -9.68
C ILE A 109 -3.40 3.60 -9.34
N GLU A 110 -4.56 4.10 -9.76
CA GLU A 110 -5.88 3.49 -9.58
C GLU A 110 -6.59 3.36 -10.91
N ARG A 111 -7.17 2.18 -11.19
CA ARG A 111 -7.90 1.99 -12.44
C ARG A 111 -9.35 2.47 -12.39
N ILE A 112 -9.92 2.66 -11.21
CA ILE A 112 -11.31 3.10 -11.00
C ILE A 112 -11.30 4.62 -10.75
N PRO A 113 -11.77 5.46 -11.71
CA PRO A 113 -11.67 6.91 -11.61
C PRO A 113 -12.32 7.48 -10.34
N GLU A 114 -13.48 6.94 -9.93
CA GLU A 114 -14.23 7.40 -8.76
C GLU A 114 -13.43 7.16 -7.47
N LEU A 115 -12.70 6.03 -7.38
CA LEU A 115 -11.82 5.77 -6.22
C LEU A 115 -10.58 6.67 -6.25
N ALA A 116 -10.01 6.93 -7.41
CA ALA A 116 -8.88 7.86 -7.55
C ALA A 116 -9.25 9.28 -7.08
N GLU A 117 -10.43 9.78 -7.43
CA GLU A 117 -10.92 11.08 -6.96
C GLU A 117 -11.14 11.08 -5.45
N GLN A 118 -11.77 10.02 -4.91
CA GLN A 118 -11.95 9.89 -3.46
C GLN A 118 -10.61 9.81 -2.72
N ALA A 119 -9.63 9.09 -3.27
CA ALA A 119 -8.29 9.00 -2.69
C ALA A 119 -7.58 10.36 -2.66
N ARG A 120 -7.69 11.17 -3.73
CA ARG A 120 -7.16 12.55 -3.73
C ARG A 120 -7.78 13.40 -2.63
N ALA A 121 -9.11 13.33 -2.47
CA ALA A 121 -9.80 14.06 -1.40
C ALA A 121 -9.33 13.62 -0.01
N ASN A 122 -9.23 12.30 0.23
CA ASN A 122 -8.77 11.75 1.50
C ASN A 122 -7.31 12.16 1.81
N LEU A 123 -6.43 12.11 0.80
CA LEU A 123 -5.02 12.49 0.93
C LEU A 123 -4.87 13.97 1.28
N VAL A 124 -5.64 14.85 0.63
CA VAL A 124 -5.68 16.29 0.96
C VAL A 124 -6.19 16.51 2.38
N GLU A 125 -7.32 15.88 2.77
CA GLU A 125 -7.87 15.99 4.13
C GLU A 125 -6.87 15.51 5.20
N ALA A 126 -6.07 14.49 4.86
CA ALA A 126 -5.07 13.93 5.76
C ALA A 126 -3.71 14.65 5.74
N GLY A 127 -3.50 15.65 4.86
CA GLY A 127 -2.27 16.45 4.77
C GLY A 127 -1.17 15.81 3.90
N TYR A 128 -1.54 14.95 2.94
CA TYR A 128 -0.61 14.24 2.03
C TYR A 128 -0.78 14.68 0.56
N GLU A 129 -0.99 15.99 0.29
CA GLU A 129 -1.24 16.54 -1.05
C GLU A 129 -0.10 16.28 -2.05
N ARG A 130 1.11 16.00 -1.54
CA ARG A 130 2.28 15.71 -2.39
C ARG A 130 2.24 14.32 -3.06
N VAL A 131 1.33 13.42 -2.63
CA VAL A 131 1.13 12.12 -3.26
C VAL A 131 0.47 12.31 -4.62
N GLU A 132 1.14 11.85 -5.69
CA GLU A 132 0.64 12.00 -7.05
C GLU A 132 -0.27 10.83 -7.43
N VAL A 133 -1.59 11.06 -7.53
CA VAL A 133 -2.58 10.03 -7.89
C VAL A 133 -2.84 10.04 -9.39
N ARG A 134 -2.61 8.91 -10.05
CA ARG A 134 -2.88 8.67 -11.48
C ARG A 134 -4.05 7.72 -11.68
N VAL A 135 -4.77 7.90 -12.79
CA VAL A 135 -5.82 6.96 -13.23
C VAL A 135 -5.26 6.15 -14.40
N GLY A 136 -5.31 4.81 -14.30
CA GLY A 136 -4.79 3.95 -15.36
C GLY A 136 -4.68 2.48 -14.94
N ASP A 137 -4.15 1.67 -15.85
CA ASP A 137 -3.85 0.26 -15.59
C ASP A 137 -2.59 0.14 -14.74
N GLY A 138 -2.77 -0.20 -13.47
CA GLY A 138 -1.67 -0.34 -12.52
C GLY A 138 -0.73 -1.50 -12.81
N THR A 139 -1.15 -2.50 -13.60
CA THR A 139 -0.28 -3.63 -13.97
C THR A 139 0.87 -3.19 -14.87
N LEU A 140 0.67 -2.11 -15.63
CA LEU A 140 1.69 -1.52 -16.50
C LEU A 140 2.59 -0.50 -15.78
N GLY A 141 2.26 -0.16 -14.54
CA GLY A 141 3.01 0.82 -13.74
C GLY A 141 2.92 2.25 -14.26
N LEU A 142 4.01 3.01 -14.03
CA LEU A 142 4.18 4.40 -14.50
C LEU A 142 5.58 4.56 -15.12
N PRO A 143 5.80 4.08 -16.35
CA PRO A 143 7.12 4.09 -16.98
C PRO A 143 7.71 5.49 -17.13
N GLU A 144 6.86 6.54 -17.28
CA GLU A 144 7.30 7.94 -17.36
C GLU A 144 7.83 8.50 -16.03
N ARG A 145 7.63 7.78 -14.91
CA ARG A 145 8.12 8.12 -13.57
C ARG A 145 9.21 7.19 -13.08
N ALA A 146 9.44 6.09 -13.80
CA ALA A 146 10.49 5.13 -13.48
C ALA A 146 11.91 5.76 -13.59
N PRO A 147 12.92 5.18 -12.92
CA PRO A 147 12.87 3.98 -12.08
C PRO A 147 12.47 4.25 -10.63
N PHE A 148 11.94 3.21 -9.95
CA PHE A 148 11.49 3.24 -8.55
C PHE A 148 12.44 2.45 -7.63
N ASP A 149 12.61 2.92 -6.40
CA ASP A 149 13.32 2.20 -5.32
C ASP A 149 12.44 1.07 -4.77
N GLY A 150 11.12 1.33 -4.70
CA GLY A 150 10.14 0.37 -4.26
C GLY A 150 8.84 0.45 -5.05
N ILE A 151 8.18 -0.70 -5.23
CA ILE A 151 6.84 -0.79 -5.79
C ILE A 151 5.99 -1.65 -4.86
N ALA A 152 4.91 -1.07 -4.34
CA ALA A 152 3.90 -1.74 -3.52
C ALA A 152 2.69 -2.09 -4.37
N VAL A 153 2.13 -3.30 -4.24
CA VAL A 153 0.89 -3.68 -4.95
C VAL A 153 -0.18 -4.06 -3.94
N GLY A 154 -1.29 -3.31 -3.94
CA GLY A 154 -2.44 -3.49 -3.04
C GLY A 154 -3.50 -4.49 -3.53
N ALA A 155 -3.22 -5.26 -4.58
CA ALA A 155 -4.11 -6.25 -5.18
C ALA A 155 -3.34 -7.48 -5.66
N ALA A 156 -3.97 -8.65 -5.76
CA ALA A 156 -3.32 -9.90 -6.11
C ALA A 156 -3.29 -10.11 -7.62
N ALA A 157 -2.10 -10.41 -8.17
CA ALA A 157 -1.90 -10.82 -9.55
C ALA A 157 -1.78 -12.34 -9.68
N PRO A 158 -2.09 -12.95 -10.84
CA PRO A 158 -1.85 -14.39 -11.08
C PRO A 158 -0.37 -14.74 -10.98
N GLU A 159 0.48 -13.88 -11.52
CA GLU A 159 1.94 -13.86 -11.45
C GLU A 159 2.39 -12.42 -11.21
N PHE A 160 3.64 -12.17 -10.80
CA PHE A 160 4.09 -10.78 -10.62
C PHE A 160 4.15 -10.07 -11.99
N PRO A 161 3.63 -8.82 -12.11
CA PRO A 161 3.66 -8.09 -13.37
C PRO A 161 5.08 -7.75 -13.80
N GLN A 162 5.49 -8.18 -14.99
CA GLN A 162 6.83 -7.98 -15.53
C GLN A 162 7.13 -6.49 -15.73
N SER A 163 6.14 -5.72 -16.21
CA SER A 163 6.25 -4.28 -16.39
C SER A 163 6.60 -3.53 -15.10
N LEU A 164 6.09 -3.98 -13.95
CA LEU A 164 6.44 -3.39 -12.66
C LEU A 164 7.88 -3.73 -12.25
N TYR A 165 8.30 -4.97 -12.46
CA TYR A 165 9.67 -5.39 -12.16
C TYR A 165 10.72 -4.61 -12.99
N GLU A 166 10.45 -4.36 -14.25
CA GLU A 166 11.34 -3.61 -15.15
C GLU A 166 11.48 -2.13 -14.78
N GLN A 167 10.50 -1.58 -14.05
CA GLN A 167 10.52 -0.20 -13.54
C GLN A 167 11.27 -0.03 -12.22
N LEU A 168 11.79 -1.11 -11.61
CA LEU A 168 12.62 -1.00 -10.42
C LEU A 168 14.03 -0.48 -10.73
N LYS A 169 14.64 0.22 -9.80
CA LYS A 169 16.10 0.44 -9.77
C LYS A 169 16.84 -0.90 -9.51
N PRO A 170 18.13 -1.01 -9.85
CA PRO A 170 18.96 -2.12 -9.33
C PRO A 170 18.84 -2.20 -7.80
N SER A 171 18.64 -3.40 -7.28
CA SER A 171 18.35 -3.69 -5.87
C SER A 171 17.00 -3.14 -5.35
N GLY A 172 16.20 -2.52 -6.19
CA GLY A 172 14.82 -2.11 -5.86
C GLY A 172 13.92 -3.30 -5.54
N ARG A 173 12.82 -3.04 -4.84
CA ARG A 173 11.92 -4.09 -4.33
C ARG A 173 10.51 -3.93 -4.86
N LEU A 174 9.94 -5.03 -5.36
CA LEU A 174 8.53 -5.19 -5.66
C LEU A 174 7.89 -6.03 -4.54
N VAL A 175 6.85 -5.52 -3.90
CA VAL A 175 6.06 -6.27 -2.93
C VAL A 175 4.65 -6.43 -3.48
N VAL A 176 4.29 -7.67 -3.83
CA VAL A 176 3.07 -7.98 -4.57
C VAL A 176 2.41 -9.25 -4.04
N PRO A 177 1.08 -9.27 -3.83
CA PRO A 177 0.33 -10.50 -3.62
C PRO A 177 0.27 -11.29 -4.94
N VAL A 178 0.73 -12.55 -4.92
CA VAL A 178 0.72 -13.45 -6.08
C VAL A 178 -0.15 -14.66 -5.79
N GLY A 179 -0.97 -15.06 -6.76
CA GLY A 179 -1.83 -16.22 -6.71
C GLY A 179 -3.30 -15.92 -6.96
N GLY A 180 -4.10 -16.98 -7.01
CA GLY A 180 -5.52 -16.92 -7.33
C GLY A 180 -6.45 -17.22 -6.14
N PRO A 181 -7.75 -17.51 -6.41
CA PRO A 181 -8.75 -17.72 -5.37
C PRO A 181 -8.45 -18.86 -4.38
N ARG A 182 -7.61 -19.83 -4.76
CA ARG A 182 -7.23 -20.98 -3.94
C ARG A 182 -6.10 -20.72 -2.97
N GLY A 183 -5.39 -19.61 -3.12
CA GLY A 183 -4.28 -19.21 -2.25
C GLY A 183 -3.47 -18.10 -2.86
N GLN A 184 -3.09 -17.14 -2.02
CA GLN A 184 -2.25 -16.01 -2.40
C GLN A 184 -1.10 -15.91 -1.40
N ARG A 185 0.03 -15.42 -1.89
CA ARG A 185 1.21 -15.12 -1.07
C ARG A 185 1.69 -13.71 -1.38
N LEU A 186 1.95 -12.95 -0.34
CA LEU A 186 2.65 -11.68 -0.47
C LEU A 186 4.12 -11.99 -0.72
N GLU A 187 4.61 -11.67 -1.89
CA GLU A 187 5.99 -11.89 -2.30
C GLU A 187 6.79 -10.61 -2.27
N GLN A 188 8.01 -10.69 -1.75
CA GLN A 188 9.01 -9.64 -1.82
C GLN A 188 10.05 -10.06 -2.86
N ILE A 189 10.09 -9.34 -3.97
CA ILE A 189 10.95 -9.61 -5.13
C ILE A 189 11.99 -8.49 -5.21
N VAL A 190 13.27 -8.86 -5.32
CA VAL A 190 14.38 -7.91 -5.50
C VAL A 190 14.86 -7.95 -6.94
N ARG A 191 15.12 -6.78 -7.51
CA ARG A 191 15.79 -6.68 -8.80
C ARG A 191 17.30 -6.94 -8.65
N SER A 192 17.74 -8.13 -9.04
CA SER A 192 19.15 -8.51 -9.00
C SER A 192 19.75 -8.61 -10.41
N PRO A 193 21.10 -8.61 -10.54
CA PRO A 193 21.76 -8.80 -11.83
C PRO A 193 21.42 -10.15 -12.49
N GLU A 194 21.10 -11.16 -11.68
CA GLU A 194 20.74 -12.52 -12.13
C GLU A 194 19.25 -12.65 -12.49
N GLY A 195 18.44 -11.58 -12.29
CA GLY A 195 16.99 -11.57 -12.51
C GLY A 195 16.19 -11.43 -11.22
N PRO A 196 14.87 -11.68 -11.26
CA PRO A 196 13.98 -11.53 -10.10
C PRO A 196 14.31 -12.57 -9.02
N ALA A 197 14.55 -12.11 -7.80
CA ALA A 197 14.82 -12.95 -6.65
C ALA A 197 13.70 -12.80 -5.60
N VAL A 198 12.90 -13.84 -5.38
CA VAL A 198 11.89 -13.87 -4.30
C VAL A 198 12.61 -14.15 -2.99
N ILE A 199 12.69 -13.15 -2.11
CA ILE A 199 13.44 -13.26 -0.85
C ILE A 199 12.54 -13.47 0.38
N ARG A 200 11.22 -13.21 0.26
CA ARG A 200 10.24 -13.46 1.31
C ARG A 200 8.88 -13.77 0.70
N SER A 201 8.13 -14.66 1.33
CA SER A 201 6.79 -15.03 0.89
C SER A 201 5.93 -15.45 2.08
N VAL A 202 4.81 -14.76 2.31
CA VAL A 202 3.87 -15.03 3.41
C VAL A 202 2.44 -15.18 2.90
N PRO A 203 1.59 -16.04 3.50
CA PRO A 203 0.20 -16.17 3.10
C PRO A 203 -0.56 -14.85 3.26
N CYS A 204 -1.44 -14.53 2.29
CA CYS A 204 -2.26 -13.32 2.33
C CYS A 204 -3.59 -13.51 1.59
N ARG A 205 -4.44 -12.48 1.61
CA ARG A 205 -5.66 -12.42 0.80
C ARG A 205 -5.96 -10.98 0.39
N PHE A 206 -6.01 -10.75 -0.91
CA PHE A 206 -6.30 -9.46 -1.54
C PHE A 206 -7.37 -9.60 -2.62
N VAL A 207 -7.97 -8.47 -3.00
CA VAL A 207 -8.79 -8.36 -4.21
C VAL A 207 -7.95 -8.60 -5.46
N PRO A 208 -8.53 -9.03 -6.59
CA PRO A 208 -7.77 -9.25 -7.81
C PRO A 208 -7.19 -7.93 -8.38
N LEU A 209 -5.95 -7.97 -8.82
CA LEU A 209 -5.34 -6.95 -9.66
C LEU A 209 -5.87 -7.13 -11.08
N VAL A 210 -6.64 -6.16 -11.56
CA VAL A 210 -7.29 -6.22 -12.88
C VAL A 210 -6.55 -5.31 -13.84
N GLY A 211 -6.08 -5.86 -14.96
CA GLY A 211 -5.34 -5.15 -15.99
C GLY A 211 -4.67 -6.10 -16.98
N GLU A 212 -3.84 -5.55 -17.87
CA GLU A 212 -3.21 -6.31 -18.96
C GLU A 212 -2.31 -7.44 -18.46
N GLU A 213 -1.52 -7.21 -17.39
CA GLU A 213 -0.69 -8.20 -16.72
C GLU A 213 -1.32 -8.70 -15.40
N GLY A 214 -2.66 -8.65 -15.27
CA GLY A 214 -3.42 -9.05 -14.11
C GLY A 214 -4.44 -10.16 -14.41
N PHE A 215 -5.62 -10.07 -13.80
CA PHE A 215 -6.80 -10.91 -14.06
C PHE A 215 -7.74 -10.27 -15.07
#